data_11f6c2cf309b14d1b77277c14769c77c
#
_entry.id   11f6c2cf309b14d1b77277c14769c77c
#
_cell.length_a   1.000
_cell.length_b   1.000
_cell.length_c   1.000
_cell.angle_alpha   90.00
_cell.angle_beta   90.00
_cell.angle_gamma   90.00
#
_symmetry.space_group_name_H-M   'P 1'
#
loop_
_entity.id
_entity.type
_entity.pdbx_description
1 polymer ?
#
loop_
_entity_poly.entity_id
_entity_poly.type
_entity_poly.pdbx_seq_one_letter_code
_entity_poly.pdbx_strand_id
1 'polypeptide(L)'
;MFHLTQLVPRQEVTSTPVATATLTLAERRKKLPDFIGKNRRPMTKAFIHSVFDRDHPDTAERHVIEAFAEAVVALDDSVPTGTYVDMCSRLPVVDPEKITVPTLIMRGEHDGIASMDDLLKFFARLATTDKQFTVMPGISHASFQQKNYMMVYHILASFFSQPAPVYRG
;
A
#
# COMPACT_ATOMS: atom_id res chain seq x y z
N MET A 1 0.18 -29.13 -27.76
CA MET A 1 0.70 -28.14 -28.73
C MET A 1 0.49 -26.76 -28.05
N PHE A 2 1.49 -26.27 -27.32
CA PHE A 2 1.39 -25.00 -26.60
C PHE A 2 1.75 -23.88 -27.57
N HIS A 3 0.80 -22.97 -27.80
CA HIS A 3 1.05 -21.73 -28.52
C HIS A 3 1.85 -20.79 -27.60
N LEU A 4 3.12 -20.59 -27.93
CA LEU A 4 3.92 -19.49 -27.39
C LEU A 4 3.36 -18.19 -27.97
N THR A 5 2.58 -17.49 -27.19
CA THR A 5 2.16 -16.12 -27.49
C THR A 5 3.42 -15.24 -27.52
N GLN A 6 3.69 -14.61 -28.65
CA GLN A 6 4.80 -13.67 -28.80
C GLN A 6 4.77 -12.63 -27.68
N LEU A 7 5.86 -12.55 -26.93
CA LEU A 7 6.13 -11.46 -26.04
C LEU A 7 6.26 -10.17 -26.86
N VAL A 8 5.25 -9.32 -26.80
CA VAL A 8 5.35 -7.94 -27.31
C VAL A 8 6.45 -7.26 -26.51
N PRO A 9 7.49 -6.68 -27.15
CA PRO A 9 8.51 -5.96 -26.42
C PRO A 9 7.86 -4.80 -25.68
N ARG A 10 8.02 -4.75 -24.35
CA ARG A 10 7.67 -3.56 -23.56
C ARG A 10 8.48 -2.40 -24.12
N GLN A 11 7.81 -1.36 -24.61
CA GLN A 11 8.46 -0.08 -24.85
C GLN A 11 9.13 0.34 -23.55
N GLU A 12 10.42 0.64 -23.61
CA GLU A 12 11.13 1.29 -22.53
C GLU A 12 10.49 2.68 -22.31
N VAL A 13 9.60 2.74 -21.34
CA VAL A 13 9.18 4.02 -20.79
C VAL A 13 10.35 4.52 -19.98
N THR A 14 11.11 5.45 -20.53
CA THR A 14 12.09 6.24 -19.78
C THR A 14 11.33 7.11 -18.78
N SER A 15 10.81 6.51 -17.73
CA SER A 15 10.33 7.24 -16.58
C SER A 15 11.55 7.68 -15.79
N THR A 16 11.81 8.98 -15.75
CA THR A 16 12.67 9.57 -14.74
C THR A 16 12.16 9.07 -13.40
N PRO A 17 12.97 8.40 -12.57
CA PRO A 17 12.51 7.95 -11.28
C PRO A 17 12.22 9.20 -10.44
N VAL A 18 10.95 9.50 -10.23
CA VAL A 18 10.55 10.36 -9.13
C VAL A 18 10.80 9.52 -7.89
N ALA A 19 11.98 9.69 -7.31
CA ALA A 19 12.33 9.08 -6.04
C ALA A 19 11.44 9.72 -4.95
N THR A 20 10.28 9.17 -4.72
CA THR A 20 9.54 9.37 -3.48
C THR A 20 10.33 8.65 -2.39
N ALA A 21 11.28 9.38 -1.80
CA ALA A 21 12.10 8.84 -0.73
C ALA A 21 11.18 8.51 0.44
N THR A 22 10.97 7.23 0.69
CA THR A 22 10.33 6.76 1.92
C THR A 22 11.12 7.32 3.09
N LEU A 23 10.46 8.07 3.99
CA LEU A 23 11.12 8.68 5.14
C LEU A 23 11.81 7.61 5.99
N THR A 24 13.07 7.80 6.28
CA THR A 24 13.81 6.95 7.22
C THR A 24 13.18 7.02 8.61
N LEU A 25 13.44 6.04 9.47
CA LEU A 25 12.98 6.06 10.86
C LEU A 25 13.46 7.31 11.60
N ALA A 26 14.67 7.79 11.32
CA ALA A 26 15.22 9.01 11.91
C ALA A 26 14.41 10.26 11.51
N GLU A 27 14.01 10.37 10.25
CA GLU A 27 13.15 11.45 9.75
C GLU A 27 11.72 11.36 10.31
N ARG A 28 11.18 10.14 10.43
CA ARG A 28 9.86 9.91 11.05
C ARG A 28 9.88 10.30 12.53
N ARG A 29 10.93 9.96 13.28
CA ARG A 29 11.08 10.35 14.69
C ARG A 29 11.04 11.86 14.92
N LYS A 30 11.51 12.67 13.97
CA LYS A 30 11.39 14.14 14.07
C LYS A 30 9.95 14.64 14.09
N LYS A 31 9.00 13.85 13.51
CA LYS A 31 7.57 14.18 13.51
C LYS A 31 6.82 13.67 14.73
N LEU A 32 7.45 12.83 15.56
CA LEU A 32 6.82 12.24 16.74
C LEU A 32 6.20 13.28 17.71
N PRO A 33 6.85 14.44 18.01
CA PRO A 33 6.27 15.45 18.86
C PRO A 33 4.92 16.01 18.37
N ASP A 34 4.65 15.95 17.06
CA ASP A 34 3.39 16.44 16.47
C ASP A 34 2.19 15.56 16.86
N PHE A 35 2.45 14.31 17.26
CA PHE A 35 1.43 13.30 17.56
C PHE A 35 1.34 12.94 19.03
N ILE A 36 2.43 13.05 19.79
CA ILE A 36 2.45 12.76 21.24
C ILE A 36 1.52 13.73 21.97
N GLY A 37 0.68 13.18 22.85
CA GLY A 37 -0.26 13.96 23.64
C GLY A 37 -1.54 14.37 22.92
N LYS A 38 -1.67 14.03 21.64
CA LYS A 38 -2.88 14.26 20.85
C LYS A 38 -3.56 12.92 20.58
N ASN A 39 -4.77 12.72 21.09
CA ASN A 39 -5.51 11.47 20.86
C ASN A 39 -6.04 11.37 19.42
N ARG A 40 -6.36 12.49 18.81
CA ARG A 40 -6.91 12.59 17.45
C ARG A 40 -6.30 13.78 16.71
N ARG A 41 -6.29 13.71 15.40
CA ARG A 41 -5.94 14.81 14.50
C ARG A 41 -7.05 15.04 13.48
N PRO A 42 -7.25 16.27 13.00
CA PRO A 42 -8.23 16.55 11.96
C PRO A 42 -7.98 15.75 10.69
N MET A 43 -9.08 15.30 10.08
CA MET A 43 -9.14 14.77 8.73
C MET A 43 -9.86 15.81 7.86
N THR A 44 -9.18 16.36 6.87
CA THR A 44 -9.73 17.38 5.98
C THR A 44 -9.77 16.86 4.55
N LYS A 45 -10.68 17.41 3.73
CA LYS A 45 -10.71 17.11 2.29
C LYS A 45 -9.33 17.37 1.64
N ALA A 46 -8.68 18.47 1.97
CA ALA A 46 -7.35 18.81 1.47
C ALA A 46 -6.30 17.73 1.82
N PHE A 47 -6.34 17.18 3.02
CA PHE A 47 -5.47 16.08 3.40
C PHE A 47 -5.78 14.82 2.58
N ILE A 48 -7.05 14.48 2.39
CA ILE A 48 -7.45 13.32 1.58
C ILE A 48 -6.97 13.48 0.14
N HIS A 49 -7.19 14.64 -0.49
CA HIS A 49 -6.68 14.93 -1.84
C HIS A 49 -5.15 14.74 -1.90
N SER A 50 -4.42 15.21 -0.88
CA SER A 50 -2.96 15.06 -0.85
C SER A 50 -2.48 13.61 -0.79
N VAL A 51 -3.28 12.69 -0.25
CA VAL A 51 -2.95 11.26 -0.23
C VAL A 51 -2.95 10.66 -1.64
N PHE A 52 -3.87 11.13 -2.51
CA PHE A 52 -3.95 10.66 -3.91
C PHE A 52 -2.88 11.30 -4.80
N ASP A 53 -2.59 12.59 -4.59
CA ASP A 53 -1.71 13.36 -5.47
C ASP A 53 -0.23 13.27 -5.08
N ARG A 54 0.07 12.95 -3.81
CA ARG A 54 1.41 12.99 -3.21
C ARG A 54 2.41 12.07 -3.89
N ASP A 55 2.02 10.82 -4.14
CA ASP A 55 2.95 9.79 -4.57
C ASP A 55 3.02 9.71 -6.10
N HIS A 56 1.88 9.81 -6.76
CA HIS A 56 1.77 9.90 -8.21
C HIS A 56 0.41 10.48 -8.60
N PRO A 57 0.36 11.67 -9.21
CA PRO A 57 -0.90 12.27 -9.65
C PRO A 57 -1.58 11.43 -10.75
N ASP A 58 -2.89 11.64 -10.93
CA ASP A 58 -3.70 11.05 -12.00
C ASP A 58 -3.89 9.51 -11.95
N THR A 59 -3.50 8.84 -10.87
CA THR A 59 -3.80 7.42 -10.67
C THR A 59 -5.27 7.18 -10.32
N ALA A 60 -6.00 8.19 -9.83
CA ALA A 60 -7.43 8.16 -9.55
C ALA A 60 -8.17 9.27 -10.30
N GLU A 61 -9.45 9.03 -10.60
CA GLU A 61 -10.30 10.04 -11.23
C GLU A 61 -10.64 11.15 -10.23
N ARG A 62 -10.59 12.43 -10.66
CA ARG A 62 -10.81 13.58 -9.77
C ARG A 62 -12.18 13.55 -9.08
N HIS A 63 -13.23 13.16 -9.79
CA HIS A 63 -14.56 13.04 -9.21
C HIS A 63 -14.68 11.94 -8.16
N VAL A 64 -13.90 10.86 -8.30
CA VAL A 64 -13.84 9.77 -7.30
C VAL A 64 -13.13 10.27 -6.04
N ILE A 65 -12.03 11.00 -6.17
CA ILE A 65 -11.31 11.59 -5.04
C ILE A 65 -12.23 12.55 -4.27
N GLU A 66 -12.97 13.42 -4.97
CA GLU A 66 -13.88 14.37 -4.33
C GLU A 66 -15.01 13.66 -3.58
N ALA A 67 -15.70 12.71 -4.24
CA ALA A 67 -16.77 11.95 -3.60
C ALA A 67 -16.28 11.15 -2.38
N PHE A 68 -15.09 10.56 -2.48
CA PHE A 68 -14.45 9.86 -1.36
C PHE A 68 -14.12 10.81 -0.21
N ALA A 69 -13.55 11.98 -0.51
CA ALA A 69 -13.21 12.98 0.50
C ALA A 69 -14.46 13.51 1.23
N GLU A 70 -15.55 13.75 0.50
CA GLU A 70 -16.83 14.15 1.08
C GLU A 70 -17.40 13.08 2.02
N ALA A 71 -17.45 11.84 1.55
CA ALA A 71 -17.98 10.73 2.33
C ALA A 71 -17.17 10.48 3.62
N VAL A 72 -15.83 10.50 3.53
CA VAL A 72 -14.96 10.27 4.69
C VAL A 72 -15.14 11.37 5.75
N VAL A 73 -15.09 12.64 5.34
CA VAL A 73 -15.23 13.76 6.29
C VAL A 73 -16.64 13.83 6.91
N ALA A 74 -17.66 13.42 6.18
CA ALA A 74 -19.02 13.34 6.69
C ALA A 74 -19.20 12.23 7.75
N LEU A 75 -18.42 11.14 7.65
CA LEU A 75 -18.46 10.03 8.61
C LEU A 75 -17.61 10.30 9.87
N ASP A 76 -16.41 10.81 9.69
CA ASP A 76 -15.50 11.17 10.80
C ASP A 76 -14.49 12.22 10.30
N ASP A 77 -14.53 13.41 10.90
CA ASP A 77 -13.66 14.53 10.56
C ASP A 77 -12.29 14.47 11.25
N SER A 78 -12.02 13.39 11.97
CA SER A 78 -10.76 13.21 12.69
C SER A 78 -10.33 11.73 12.75
N VAL A 79 -9.04 11.49 12.91
CA VAL A 79 -8.48 10.14 13.03
C VAL A 79 -7.61 9.99 14.28
N PRO A 80 -7.61 8.79 14.91
CA PRO A 80 -6.71 8.50 16.02
C PRO A 80 -5.24 8.69 15.65
N THR A 81 -4.43 9.20 16.56
CA THR A 81 -3.00 9.45 16.33
C THR A 81 -2.10 8.26 16.67
N GLY A 82 -2.61 7.23 17.35
CA GLY A 82 -1.82 6.10 17.82
C GLY A 82 -0.98 5.42 16.73
N THR A 83 -1.55 5.19 15.55
CA THR A 83 -0.84 4.62 14.39
C THR A 83 0.36 5.49 13.96
N TYR A 84 0.21 6.81 13.99
CA TYR A 84 1.30 7.74 13.65
C TYR A 84 2.39 7.75 14.71
N VAL A 85 2.04 7.64 15.99
CA VAL A 85 3.00 7.46 17.08
C VAL A 85 3.81 6.18 16.86
N ASP A 86 3.15 5.06 16.55
CA ASP A 86 3.83 3.80 16.26
C ASP A 86 4.73 3.90 15.03
N MET A 87 4.25 4.47 13.93
CA MET A 87 5.03 4.68 12.69
C MET A 87 6.26 5.57 12.91
N CYS A 88 6.19 6.52 13.86
CA CYS A 88 7.29 7.45 14.15
C CYS A 88 8.26 6.93 15.22
N SER A 89 7.92 5.90 15.98
CA SER A 89 8.71 5.47 17.15
C SER A 89 9.23 4.04 17.07
N ARG A 90 8.48 3.08 16.56
CA ARG A 90 8.76 1.64 16.74
C ARG A 90 8.29 0.73 15.59
N LEU A 91 8.81 0.93 14.41
CA LEU A 91 8.60 -0.02 13.31
C LEU A 91 9.68 -1.11 13.33
N PRO A 92 9.35 -2.32 12.96
CA PRO A 92 8.01 -2.85 12.67
C PRO A 92 7.18 -3.05 13.94
N VAL A 93 5.88 -2.75 13.89
CA VAL A 93 4.94 -2.98 14.99
C VAL A 93 4.55 -4.46 15.09
N VAL A 94 4.56 -5.14 13.96
CA VAL A 94 4.21 -6.57 13.84
C VAL A 94 5.46 -7.38 13.54
N ASP A 95 5.63 -8.50 14.25
CA ASP A 95 6.71 -9.44 13.99
C ASP A 95 6.28 -10.45 12.91
N PRO A 96 6.87 -10.41 11.71
CA PRO A 96 6.49 -11.30 10.61
C PRO A 96 6.76 -12.78 10.92
N GLU A 97 7.70 -13.10 11.79
CA GLU A 97 8.02 -14.48 12.17
C GLU A 97 6.93 -15.14 13.01
N LYS A 98 5.97 -14.36 13.50
CA LYS A 98 4.79 -14.86 14.22
C LYS A 98 3.55 -15.02 13.33
N ILE A 99 3.62 -14.65 12.07
CA ILE A 99 2.51 -14.77 11.13
C ILE A 99 2.58 -16.15 10.46
N THR A 100 1.66 -17.03 10.86
CA THR A 100 1.60 -18.44 10.41
C THR A 100 0.44 -18.72 9.44
N VAL A 101 -0.45 -17.75 9.24
CA VAL A 101 -1.60 -17.87 8.34
C VAL A 101 -1.21 -17.55 6.89
N PRO A 102 -1.95 -18.06 5.88
CA PRO A 102 -1.76 -17.66 4.49
C PRO A 102 -1.76 -16.13 4.36
N THR A 103 -0.75 -15.59 3.70
CA THR A 103 -0.52 -14.13 3.68
C THR A 103 -0.29 -13.61 2.27
N LEU A 104 -1.07 -12.62 1.88
CA LEU A 104 -0.87 -11.84 0.65
C LEU A 104 -0.43 -10.42 1.01
N ILE A 105 0.71 -10.00 0.46
CA ILE A 105 1.15 -8.59 0.48
C ILE A 105 0.89 -7.99 -0.89
N MET A 106 0.10 -6.93 -0.91
CA MET A 106 -0.21 -6.17 -2.13
C MET A 106 0.36 -4.76 -2.00
N ARG A 107 1.03 -4.27 -3.04
CA ARG A 107 1.60 -2.93 -3.09
C ARG A 107 1.28 -2.27 -4.42
N GLY A 108 0.87 -1.01 -4.39
CA GLY A 108 0.81 -0.17 -5.59
C GLY A 108 2.21 0.15 -6.11
N GLU A 109 2.39 0.20 -7.42
CA GLU A 109 3.66 0.60 -8.06
C GLU A 109 4.16 1.94 -7.51
N HIS A 110 3.24 2.89 -7.35
CA HIS A 110 3.50 4.26 -6.92
C HIS A 110 3.23 4.50 -5.43
N ASP A 111 3.14 3.44 -4.61
CA ASP A 111 2.93 3.60 -3.16
C ASP A 111 4.19 4.15 -2.48
N GLY A 112 4.12 5.38 -1.99
CA GLY A 112 5.21 6.06 -1.28
C GLY A 112 5.19 5.86 0.24
N ILE A 113 4.26 5.08 0.82
CA ILE A 113 4.16 4.88 2.27
C ILE A 113 5.13 3.80 2.75
N ALA A 114 5.16 2.66 2.06
CA ALA A 114 6.04 1.55 2.37
C ALA A 114 7.02 1.29 1.22
N SER A 115 8.32 1.26 1.52
CA SER A 115 9.33 0.98 0.51
C SER A 115 9.23 -0.47 0.02
N MET A 116 9.61 -0.70 -1.23
CA MET A 116 9.71 -2.06 -1.77
C MET A 116 10.65 -2.91 -0.93
N ASP A 117 11.80 -2.37 -0.54
CA ASP A 117 12.82 -3.07 0.25
C ASP A 117 12.30 -3.51 1.62
N ASP A 118 11.55 -2.64 2.31
CA ASP A 118 11.00 -2.97 3.62
C ASP A 118 9.93 -4.05 3.51
N LEU A 119 9.07 -3.97 2.49
CA LEU A 119 8.05 -4.98 2.24
C LEU A 119 8.65 -6.33 1.85
N LEU A 120 9.70 -6.36 1.02
CA LEU A 120 10.40 -7.60 0.66
C LEU A 120 11.12 -8.23 1.85
N LYS A 121 11.75 -7.41 2.72
CA LYS A 121 12.34 -7.90 3.97
C LYS A 121 11.29 -8.46 4.91
N PHE A 122 10.14 -7.80 5.04
CA PHE A 122 9.01 -8.29 5.81
C PHE A 122 8.48 -9.62 5.25
N PHE A 123 8.24 -9.67 3.93
CA PHE A 123 7.77 -10.85 3.23
C PHE A 123 8.72 -12.05 3.39
N ALA A 124 10.03 -11.83 3.27
CA ALA A 124 11.03 -12.88 3.42
C ALA A 124 10.98 -13.53 4.82
N ARG A 125 10.67 -12.74 5.85
CA ARG A 125 10.63 -13.19 7.26
C ARG A 125 9.29 -13.79 7.69
N LEU A 126 8.24 -13.74 6.86
CA LEU A 126 6.97 -14.39 7.18
C LEU A 126 7.18 -15.88 7.47
N ALA A 127 6.68 -16.35 8.61
CA ALA A 127 6.81 -17.76 9.02
C ALA A 127 6.01 -18.72 8.14
N THR A 128 4.89 -18.25 7.59
CA THR A 128 4.10 -19.07 6.67
C THR A 128 4.83 -19.31 5.36
N THR A 129 4.71 -20.54 4.83
CA THR A 129 5.16 -20.90 3.47
C THR A 129 4.10 -20.52 2.40
N ASP A 130 2.82 -20.42 2.80
CA ASP A 130 1.73 -19.98 1.94
C ASP A 130 1.68 -18.44 1.93
N LYS A 131 2.54 -17.84 1.11
CA LYS A 131 2.67 -16.38 1.01
C LYS A 131 2.86 -15.91 -0.41
N GLN A 132 2.25 -14.78 -0.73
CA GLN A 132 2.31 -14.14 -2.04
C GLN A 132 2.68 -12.67 -1.89
N PHE A 133 3.41 -12.14 -2.87
CA PHE A 133 3.74 -10.72 -2.98
C PHE A 133 3.39 -10.22 -4.37
N THR A 134 2.62 -9.15 -4.45
CA THR A 134 2.15 -8.60 -5.72
C THR A 134 2.33 -7.09 -5.78
N VAL A 135 2.88 -6.61 -6.90
CA VAL A 135 2.93 -5.19 -7.25
C VAL A 135 1.85 -4.88 -8.27
N MET A 136 1.03 -3.87 -8.00
CA MET A 136 -0.08 -3.47 -8.85
C MET A 136 0.33 -2.26 -9.70
N PRO A 137 0.51 -2.41 -11.02
CA PRO A 137 0.92 -1.31 -11.89
C PRO A 137 -0.12 -0.20 -11.96
N GLY A 138 0.36 1.05 -11.99
CA GLY A 138 -0.47 2.26 -12.08
C GLY A 138 -1.34 2.53 -10.86
N ILE A 139 -1.02 1.95 -9.71
CA ILE A 139 -1.74 2.14 -8.44
C ILE A 139 -0.81 2.81 -7.42
N SER A 140 -1.33 3.81 -6.71
CA SER A 140 -0.70 4.43 -5.56
C SER A 140 -1.22 3.81 -4.24
N HIS A 141 -1.07 4.50 -3.09
CA HIS A 141 -1.45 3.95 -1.79
C HIS A 141 -2.96 3.67 -1.64
N ALA A 142 -3.83 4.53 -2.17
CA ALA A 142 -5.28 4.41 -2.03
C ALA A 142 -5.91 3.46 -3.08
N SER A 143 -5.56 2.17 -3.02
CA SER A 143 -5.74 1.18 -4.08
C SER A 143 -7.18 1.01 -4.61
N PHE A 144 -8.20 1.07 -3.75
CA PHE A 144 -9.58 0.82 -4.16
C PHE A 144 -10.26 1.98 -4.91
N GLN A 145 -9.72 3.19 -4.81
CA GLN A 145 -10.21 4.40 -5.47
C GLN A 145 -9.42 4.75 -6.74
N GLN A 146 -8.49 3.91 -7.15
CA GLN A 146 -7.63 4.11 -8.31
C GLN A 146 -8.32 3.72 -9.62
N LYS A 147 -7.86 4.24 -10.76
CA LYS A 147 -8.36 3.84 -12.09
C LYS A 147 -8.25 2.32 -12.31
N ASN A 148 -7.18 1.72 -11.82
CA ASN A 148 -6.90 0.28 -11.94
C ASN A 148 -7.46 -0.56 -10.78
N TYR A 149 -8.45 -0.07 -10.03
CA TYR A 149 -8.98 -0.72 -8.82
C TYR A 149 -9.47 -2.17 -9.04
N MET A 150 -9.93 -2.52 -10.24
CA MET A 150 -10.37 -3.89 -10.55
C MET A 150 -9.24 -4.91 -10.40
N MET A 151 -7.98 -4.49 -10.53
CA MET A 151 -6.82 -5.35 -10.29
C MET A 151 -6.74 -5.79 -8.83
N VAL A 152 -7.10 -4.90 -7.89
CA VAL A 152 -7.15 -5.21 -6.46
C VAL A 152 -8.13 -6.35 -6.19
N TYR A 153 -9.35 -6.24 -6.74
CA TYR A 153 -10.37 -7.29 -6.59
C TYR A 153 -9.96 -8.61 -7.23
N HIS A 154 -9.35 -8.56 -8.41
CA HIS A 154 -8.86 -9.76 -9.09
C HIS A 154 -7.82 -10.50 -8.26
N ILE A 155 -6.84 -9.79 -7.71
CA ILE A 155 -5.78 -10.38 -6.88
C ILE A 155 -6.36 -10.98 -5.59
N LEU A 156 -7.25 -10.24 -4.92
CA LEU A 156 -7.92 -10.74 -3.70
C LEU A 156 -8.78 -11.96 -3.99
N ALA A 157 -9.58 -11.93 -5.05
CA ALA A 157 -10.41 -13.06 -5.44
C ALA A 157 -9.57 -14.31 -5.75
N SER A 158 -8.47 -14.15 -6.50
CA SER A 158 -7.53 -15.23 -6.79
C SER A 158 -6.91 -15.81 -5.52
N PHE A 159 -6.48 -14.97 -4.59
CA PHE A 159 -5.88 -15.41 -3.33
C PHE A 159 -6.88 -16.19 -2.48
N PHE A 160 -8.10 -15.68 -2.30
CA PHE A 160 -9.10 -16.34 -1.46
C PHE A 160 -9.73 -17.58 -2.09
N SER A 161 -9.66 -17.74 -3.41
CA SER A 161 -10.17 -18.91 -4.13
C SER A 161 -9.09 -19.92 -4.51
N GLN A 162 -7.83 -19.70 -4.11
CA GLN A 162 -6.75 -20.64 -4.44
C GLN A 162 -7.02 -22.02 -3.83
N PRO A 163 -6.71 -23.10 -4.58
CA PRO A 163 -6.85 -24.45 -4.05
C PRO A 163 -5.85 -24.71 -2.93
N ALA A 164 -6.25 -25.54 -1.97
CA ALA A 164 -5.30 -26.00 -0.96
C ALA A 164 -4.14 -26.77 -1.59
N PRO A 165 -2.90 -26.60 -1.12
CA PRO A 165 -1.76 -27.37 -1.61
C PRO A 165 -1.99 -28.88 -1.41
N VAL A 166 -1.76 -29.68 -2.45
CA VAL A 166 -1.86 -31.14 -2.39
C VAL A 166 -0.64 -31.72 -1.69
N TYR A 167 0.55 -31.18 -1.97
CA TYR A 167 1.80 -31.54 -1.31
C TYR A 167 2.19 -30.46 -0.29
N ARG A 168 2.51 -30.87 0.92
CA ARG A 168 2.84 -29.95 2.03
C ARG A 168 4.20 -30.21 2.69
N GLY A 169 5.07 -31.02 2.05
CA GLY A 169 6.36 -31.43 2.60
C GLY A 169 6.31 -32.73 3.36
#